data_9f2577d3133b1457ff66518e051c38e3
#
_entry.id   9f2577d3133b1457ff66518e051c38e3
#
_cell.length_a   1.000
_cell.length_b   1.000
_cell.length_c   1.000
_cell.angle_alpha   90.00
_cell.angle_beta   90.00
_cell.angle_gamma   90.00
#
_symmetry.space_group_name_H-M   'P 1'
#
loop_
_entity.id
_entity.type
_entity.pdbx_description
1 polymer ?
#
loop_
_entity_poly.entity_id
_entity_poly.type
_entity_poly.pdbx_seq_one_letter_code
_entity_poly.pdbx_strand_id
1 'polypeptide(L)'
;SDTDESNGCPWVMPGLHRLGTLKHETTELGFEIPLDGSESVPLPLKSGSIAVFSSLTPHRTGPNNTEGVRKSYILQYAPEGAHRKISGTINELVNDESRQFYVVKDGEVLS
;
A
#
# COMPACT_ATOMS: atom_id res chain seq x y z
N SER A 1 6.20 9.51 13.28
CA SER A 1 5.44 9.52 14.57
C SER A 1 5.00 8.13 14.93
N ASP A 2 4.74 7.91 16.23
CA ASP A 2 4.04 6.70 16.70
C ASP A 2 2.65 6.65 16.06
N THR A 3 2.18 5.44 15.77
CA THR A 3 0.84 5.23 15.23
C THR A 3 0.10 4.16 16.03
N ASP A 4 -1.19 4.41 16.28
CA ASP A 4 -2.13 3.48 16.89
C ASP A 4 -3.53 3.69 16.30
N GLU A 5 -4.51 2.97 16.82
CA GLU A 5 -5.87 3.04 16.32
C GLU A 5 -6.51 4.42 16.51
N SER A 6 -6.09 5.19 17.53
CA SER A 6 -6.66 6.51 17.80
C SER A 6 -6.21 7.56 16.80
N ASN A 7 -4.99 7.45 16.26
CA ASN A 7 -4.43 8.42 15.33
C ASN A 7 -4.33 7.90 13.89
N GLY A 8 -5.03 6.80 13.58
CA GLY A 8 -5.17 6.31 12.21
C GLY A 8 -4.01 5.44 11.73
N CYS A 9 -3.56 4.48 12.52
CA CYS A 9 -2.57 3.51 12.07
C CYS A 9 -3.06 2.75 10.82
N PRO A 10 -2.14 2.16 10.05
CA PRO A 10 -2.52 1.26 8.97
C PRO A 10 -3.26 0.03 9.50
N TRP A 11 -4.18 -0.48 8.69
CA TRP A 11 -4.88 -1.74 8.88
C TRP A 11 -4.65 -2.60 7.65
N VAL A 12 -4.42 -3.88 7.83
CA VAL A 12 -4.21 -4.84 6.75
C VAL A 12 -5.14 -6.03 6.90
N MET A 13 -5.40 -6.72 5.80
CA MET A 13 -6.10 -8.00 5.79
C MET A 13 -5.10 -9.12 5.45
N PRO A 14 -4.57 -9.83 6.45
CA PRO A 14 -3.56 -10.85 6.25
C PRO A 14 -4.08 -12.00 5.39
N GLY A 15 -3.21 -12.54 4.53
CA GLY A 15 -3.53 -13.73 3.72
C GLY A 15 -4.25 -13.45 2.41
N LEU A 16 -5.01 -12.35 2.28
CA LEU A 16 -5.79 -12.06 1.07
C LEU A 16 -4.94 -11.76 -0.17
N HIS A 17 -3.67 -11.38 0.00
CA HIS A 17 -2.74 -11.24 -1.12
C HIS A 17 -2.60 -12.51 -1.96
N ARG A 18 -2.90 -13.69 -1.38
CA ARG A 18 -2.86 -14.98 -2.07
C ARG A 18 -3.98 -15.17 -3.09
N LEU A 19 -5.02 -14.37 -3.02
CA LEU A 19 -6.13 -14.38 -3.97
C LEU A 19 -5.82 -13.59 -5.25
N GLY A 20 -4.64 -12.99 -5.33
CA GLY A 20 -4.26 -12.14 -6.46
C GLY A 20 -4.94 -10.77 -6.41
N THR A 21 -5.14 -10.16 -7.59
CA THR A 21 -5.79 -8.84 -7.69
C THR A 21 -7.28 -8.98 -7.45
N LEU A 22 -7.77 -8.41 -6.38
CA LEU A 22 -9.19 -8.34 -6.07
C LEU A 22 -9.88 -7.24 -6.91
N LYS A 23 -11.19 -7.37 -7.09
CA LYS A 23 -11.99 -6.36 -7.80
C LYS A 23 -12.00 -5.07 -6.96
N HIS A 24 -11.73 -3.96 -7.62
CA HIS A 24 -11.79 -2.62 -7.04
C HIS A 24 -13.02 -1.87 -7.58
N GLU A 25 -13.57 -1.03 -6.74
CA GLU A 25 -14.58 -0.05 -7.08
C GLU A 25 -14.01 1.35 -6.90
N THR A 26 -14.41 2.28 -7.75
CA THR A 26 -13.97 3.67 -7.63
C THR A 26 -14.96 4.42 -6.75
N THR A 27 -14.42 5.07 -5.71
CA THR A 27 -15.19 5.92 -4.79
C THR A 27 -14.62 7.33 -4.77
N GLU A 28 -15.26 8.23 -4.06
CA GLU A 28 -14.74 9.60 -3.85
C GLU A 28 -13.40 9.61 -3.09
N LEU A 29 -13.12 8.59 -2.30
CA LEU A 29 -11.87 8.43 -1.53
C LEU A 29 -10.77 7.68 -2.32
N GLY A 30 -11.07 7.22 -3.53
CA GLY A 30 -10.14 6.47 -4.38
C GLY A 30 -10.65 5.07 -4.71
N PHE A 31 -9.74 4.11 -4.75
CA PHE A 31 -10.08 2.71 -5.03
C PHE A 31 -10.39 1.95 -3.74
N GLU A 32 -11.54 1.30 -3.72
CA GLU A 32 -11.95 0.45 -2.61
C GLU A 32 -12.19 -0.98 -3.07
N ILE A 33 -11.88 -1.93 -2.21
CA ILE A 33 -12.26 -3.34 -2.36
C ILE A 33 -13.49 -3.54 -1.48
N PRO A 34 -14.62 -4.02 -2.04
CA PRO A 34 -15.88 -4.16 -1.28
C PRO A 34 -15.82 -5.35 -0.32
N LEU A 35 -15.01 -5.21 0.72
CA LEU A 35 -14.86 -6.16 1.82
C LEU A 35 -15.42 -5.52 3.08
N ASP A 36 -16.00 -6.33 3.96
CA ASP A 36 -16.54 -5.83 5.22
C ASP A 36 -15.47 -5.35 6.21
N GLY A 37 -14.23 -5.73 5.98
CA GLY A 37 -13.08 -5.35 6.80
C GLY A 37 -13.04 -5.97 8.19
N SER A 38 -13.96 -6.89 8.52
CA SER A 38 -14.05 -7.54 9.84
C SER A 38 -12.78 -8.30 10.23
N GLU A 39 -12.06 -8.84 9.26
CA GLU A 39 -10.80 -9.56 9.46
C GLU A 39 -9.55 -8.66 9.36
N SER A 40 -9.74 -7.34 9.29
CA SER A 40 -8.60 -6.43 9.23
C SER A 40 -7.91 -6.32 10.59
N VAL A 41 -6.59 -6.25 10.56
CA VAL A 41 -5.73 -6.18 11.75
C VAL A 41 -5.03 -4.82 11.78
N PRO A 42 -5.09 -4.06 12.89
CA PRO A 42 -4.35 -2.83 13.02
C PRO A 42 -2.84 -3.08 13.12
N LEU A 43 -2.06 -2.16 12.61
CA LEU A 43 -0.60 -2.14 12.70
C LEU A 43 -0.14 -0.93 13.52
N PRO A 44 -0.22 -0.98 14.85
CA PRO A 44 0.37 0.06 15.68
C PRO A 44 1.90 -0.01 15.58
N LEU A 45 2.54 1.12 15.30
CA LEU A 45 3.97 1.20 15.05
C LEU A 45 4.60 2.33 15.85
N LYS A 46 5.78 2.09 16.38
CA LYS A 46 6.62 3.14 16.97
C LYS A 46 7.33 3.94 15.88
N SER A 47 7.64 5.18 16.17
CA SER A 47 8.46 6.02 15.29
C SER A 47 9.79 5.32 14.97
N GLY A 48 10.14 5.30 13.68
CA GLY A 48 11.30 4.55 13.17
C GLY A 48 11.02 3.11 12.76
N SER A 49 9.83 2.58 13.04
CA SER A 49 9.42 1.25 12.55
C SER A 49 9.02 1.30 11.08
N ILE A 50 9.08 0.14 10.44
CA ILE A 50 8.68 -0.06 9.03
C ILE A 50 7.63 -1.17 8.98
N ALA A 51 6.55 -0.94 8.23
CA ALA A 51 5.63 -1.98 7.79
C ALA A 51 5.88 -2.28 6.30
N VAL A 52 6.04 -3.56 5.97
CA VAL A 52 6.23 -4.01 4.58
C VAL A 52 5.14 -5.01 4.24
N PHE A 53 4.43 -4.78 3.17
CA PHE A 53 3.42 -5.69 2.67
C PHE A 53 3.31 -5.64 1.13
N SER A 54 2.80 -6.71 0.55
CA SER A 54 2.57 -6.80 -0.89
C SER A 54 1.52 -5.79 -1.35
N SER A 55 1.67 -5.27 -2.58
CA SER A 55 0.64 -4.47 -3.26
C SER A 55 -0.72 -5.20 -3.40
N LEU A 56 -0.72 -6.53 -3.30
CA LEU A 56 -1.93 -7.35 -3.32
C LEU A 56 -2.59 -7.47 -1.94
N THR A 57 -1.98 -6.92 -0.89
CA THR A 57 -2.57 -6.94 0.45
C THR A 57 -3.58 -5.81 0.58
N PRO A 58 -4.88 -6.09 0.77
CA PRO A 58 -5.84 -5.06 1.08
C PRO A 58 -5.45 -4.34 2.36
N HIS A 59 -5.45 -3.02 2.30
CA HIS A 59 -5.06 -2.18 3.42
C HIS A 59 -5.78 -0.85 3.39
N ARG A 60 -5.88 -0.23 4.55
CA ARG A 60 -6.46 1.10 4.71
C ARG A 60 -5.78 1.83 5.85
N THR A 61 -6.00 3.12 5.95
CA THR A 61 -5.69 3.90 7.16
C THR A 61 -7.00 4.32 7.82
N GLY A 62 -7.03 4.32 9.14
CA GLY A 62 -8.14 4.86 9.91
C GLY A 62 -8.12 6.40 9.95
N PRO A 63 -9.18 7.02 10.46
CA PRO A 63 -9.20 8.44 10.74
C PRO A 63 -8.20 8.76 11.88
N ASN A 64 -7.67 9.97 11.86
CA ASN A 64 -6.94 10.51 13.01
C ASN A 64 -7.91 11.25 13.90
N ASN A 65 -8.24 10.68 15.03
CA ASN A 65 -9.17 11.24 16.03
C ASN A 65 -8.44 12.02 17.14
N THR A 66 -7.14 12.33 16.92
CA THR A 66 -6.34 13.12 17.84
C THR A 66 -6.07 14.52 17.29
N GLU A 67 -5.67 15.44 18.14
CA GLU A 67 -5.25 16.79 17.72
C GLU A 67 -3.84 16.82 17.11
N GLY A 68 -3.09 15.72 17.25
CA GLY A 68 -1.72 15.61 16.74
C GLY A 68 -1.65 15.26 15.25
N VAL A 69 -0.55 15.59 14.62
CA VAL A 69 -0.28 15.22 13.22
C VAL A 69 0.44 13.88 13.16
N ARG A 70 -0.18 12.88 12.50
CA ARG A 70 0.47 11.61 12.18
C ARG A 70 1.19 11.74 10.82
N LYS A 71 2.47 11.47 10.80
CA LYS A 71 3.29 11.47 9.59
C LYS A 71 3.77 10.05 9.30
N SER A 72 3.66 9.64 8.03
CA SER A 72 4.25 8.41 7.50
C SER A 72 4.94 8.72 6.18
N TYR A 73 5.99 7.97 5.89
CA TYR A 73 6.67 7.98 4.60
C TYR A 73 6.32 6.69 3.88
N ILE A 74 5.79 6.79 2.67
CA ILE A 74 5.34 5.65 1.88
C ILE A 74 6.29 5.48 0.70
N LEU A 75 6.87 4.30 0.59
CA LEU A 75 7.70 3.88 -0.54
C LEU A 75 7.01 2.72 -1.24
N GLN A 76 6.97 2.77 -2.54
CA GLN A 76 6.43 1.71 -3.38
C GLN A 76 7.52 1.22 -4.33
N TYR A 77 7.80 -0.08 -4.27
CA TYR A 77 8.78 -0.72 -5.13
C TYR A 77 8.09 -1.72 -6.06
N ALA A 78 8.56 -1.82 -7.27
CA ALA A 78 8.13 -2.80 -8.24
C ALA A 78 9.35 -3.41 -8.94
N PRO A 79 9.30 -4.70 -9.34
CA PRO A 79 10.34 -5.26 -10.20
C PRO A 79 10.27 -4.62 -11.58
N GLU A 80 11.40 -4.60 -12.28
CA GLU A 80 11.41 -4.22 -13.70
C GLU A 80 10.42 -5.09 -14.50
N GLY A 81 9.71 -4.47 -15.42
CA GLY A 81 8.68 -5.16 -16.21
C GLY A 81 7.36 -5.39 -15.47
N ALA A 82 7.17 -4.83 -14.28
CA ALA A 82 5.89 -4.88 -13.58
C ALA A 82 4.80 -4.17 -14.41
N HIS A 83 3.58 -4.70 -14.31
CA HIS A 83 2.41 -4.13 -14.97
C HIS A 83 1.33 -3.82 -13.94
N ARG A 84 0.59 -2.74 -14.16
CA ARG A 84 -0.67 -2.46 -13.44
C ARG A 84 -1.87 -2.84 -14.30
N LYS A 85 -2.90 -3.39 -13.68
CA LYS A 85 -4.19 -3.60 -14.33
C LYS A 85 -4.94 -2.28 -14.40
N ILE A 86 -5.38 -1.89 -15.60
CA ILE A 86 -6.22 -0.71 -15.80
C ILE A 86 -7.69 -1.13 -15.86
N SER A 87 -8.02 -2.13 -16.66
CA SER A 87 -9.37 -2.69 -16.72
C SER A 87 -9.32 -4.09 -17.34
N GLY A 88 -10.01 -5.04 -16.73
CA GLY A 88 -10.15 -6.39 -17.29
C GLY A 88 -8.82 -7.03 -17.71
N THR A 89 -8.57 -7.06 -19.03
CA THR A 89 -7.36 -7.62 -19.64
C THR A 89 -6.28 -6.61 -19.98
N ILE A 90 -6.54 -5.30 -19.83
CA ILE A 90 -5.58 -4.26 -20.18
C ILE A 90 -4.57 -4.10 -19.05
N ASN A 91 -3.31 -4.35 -19.37
CA ASN A 91 -2.17 -4.13 -18.49
C ASN A 91 -1.32 -2.99 -19.05
N GLU A 92 -0.87 -2.10 -18.18
CA GLU A 92 0.07 -1.03 -18.52
C GLU A 92 1.39 -1.26 -17.82
N LEU A 93 2.48 -1.16 -18.56
CA LEU A 93 3.83 -1.28 -18.00
C LEU A 93 4.09 -0.14 -17.01
N VAL A 94 4.64 -0.49 -15.87
CA VAL A 94 5.06 0.49 -14.84
C VAL A 94 6.46 0.96 -15.21
N ASN A 95 6.55 2.06 -15.99
CA ASN A 95 7.82 2.57 -16.52
C ASN A 95 7.85 4.11 -16.63
N ASP A 96 7.21 4.81 -15.74
CA ASP A 96 7.19 6.28 -15.75
C ASP A 96 8.53 6.85 -15.23
N GLU A 97 9.46 7.10 -16.14
CA GLU A 97 10.81 7.59 -15.86
C GLU A 97 10.82 8.95 -15.12
N SER A 98 9.71 9.71 -15.18
CA SER A 98 9.60 11.00 -14.47
C SER A 98 9.43 10.83 -12.96
N ARG A 99 9.00 9.66 -12.51
CA ARG A 99 8.67 9.36 -11.11
C ARG A 99 9.30 8.07 -10.58
N GLN A 100 9.92 7.29 -11.46
CA GLN A 100 10.49 6.00 -11.14
C GLN A 100 11.97 5.98 -11.48
N PHE A 101 12.76 5.39 -10.62
CA PHE A 101 14.18 5.19 -10.84
C PHE A 101 14.59 3.84 -10.25
N TYR A 102 15.64 3.29 -10.81
CA TYR A 102 16.21 2.05 -10.30
C TYR A 102 16.85 2.27 -8.94
N VAL A 103 16.45 1.50 -7.95
CA VAL A 103 17.10 1.42 -6.64
C VAL A 103 18.12 0.28 -6.64
N VAL A 104 17.76 -0.81 -7.31
CA VAL A 104 18.62 -1.96 -7.53
C VAL A 104 18.60 -2.29 -9.01
N LYS A 105 19.78 -2.47 -9.62
CA LYS A 105 19.94 -2.91 -11.00
C LYS A 105 21.01 -3.99 -11.06
N ASP A 106 20.71 -5.11 -11.75
CA ASP A 106 21.61 -6.27 -11.88
C ASP A 106 22.14 -6.80 -10.53
N GLY A 107 21.33 -6.66 -9.46
CA GLY A 107 21.66 -7.08 -8.09
C GLY A 107 22.49 -6.05 -7.29
N GLU A 108 22.81 -4.91 -7.85
CA GLU A 108 23.56 -3.85 -7.20
C GLU A 108 22.66 -2.68 -6.81
N VAL A 109 22.84 -2.16 -5.59
CA VAL A 109 22.14 -0.95 -5.12
C VAL A 109 22.75 0.27 -5.78
N LEU A 110 21.91 1.07 -6.43
CA LEU A 110 22.32 2.32 -7.04
C LEU A 110 22.24 3.46 -6.02
N SER A 111 23.31 4.19 -5.90
CA SER A 111 23.43 5.37 -5.02
C SER A 111 23.29 6.67 -5.79
#